data_fdef22711e9d23df455c46d6b00a9c86
#
_entry.id   fdef22711e9d23df455c46d6b00a9c86
#
_cell.length_a   1.000
_cell.length_b   1.000
_cell.length_c   1.000
_cell.angle_alpha   90.00
_cell.angle_beta   90.00
_cell.angle_gamma   90.00
#
_symmetry.space_group_name_H-M   'P 1'
#
loop_
_entity.id
_entity.type
_entity.pdbx_description
1 polymer ?
#
loop_
_entity_poly.entity_id
_entity_poly.type
_entity_poly.pdbx_seq_one_letter_code
_entity_poly.pdbx_strand_id
1 'polypeptide(L)'
;MGTFCHVCGRFTGGRYHLYRRLGSDRHKGLVVCQHCEREAKRCAICRIPISPVMSANGLCPTCDAQVPHCAACGQRIQGRYIQNESNGACYCETCFNHQPRCGVCGGAVGQGGYQLHDGRFICAQCHETAVYDAEKAGDLYAQVAEIMDQQLGMRLNLLPALGLVDRNQMLALLEQTETNGADDPDRVFGLFFRRGRKRAIYVEYGLPQILMIQVMAHEYAHAWQGENCPLLRDPFVREGFAEWAAYRVLMALGAVKKAALLEQRADLYGQGLRFMLALERQEGTAAVFQACRDSGVG
;
A
#
# COMPACT_ATOMS: atom_id res chain seq x y z
N MET A 1 -50.45 0.68 -1.92
CA MET A 1 -49.40 -0.09 -2.62
C MET A 1 -49.13 -1.35 -1.82
N GLY A 2 -49.20 -2.52 -2.46
CA GLY A 2 -49.02 -3.80 -1.76
C GLY A 2 -47.55 -4.07 -1.43
N THR A 3 -47.27 -4.61 -0.24
CA THR A 3 -45.95 -4.94 0.22
C THR A 3 -45.71 -6.43 0.00
N PHE A 4 -44.59 -6.77 -0.68
CA PHE A 4 -44.26 -8.17 -1.01
C PHE A 4 -43.06 -8.64 -0.15
N CYS A 5 -43.09 -9.91 0.22
CA CYS A 5 -42.04 -10.54 0.98
C CYS A 5 -40.75 -10.67 0.13
N HIS A 6 -39.63 -10.18 0.64
CA HIS A 6 -38.35 -10.28 -0.03
C HIS A 6 -37.84 -11.72 -0.20
N VAL A 7 -38.27 -12.64 0.68
CA VAL A 7 -37.81 -14.03 0.68
C VAL A 7 -38.63 -14.92 -0.28
N CYS A 8 -39.93 -14.85 -0.24
CA CYS A 8 -40.83 -15.75 -1.03
C CYS A 8 -41.61 -15.04 -2.14
N GLY A 9 -41.51 -13.72 -2.28
CA GLY A 9 -42.20 -12.93 -3.29
C GLY A 9 -43.71 -12.78 -3.06
N ARG A 10 -44.31 -13.40 -2.04
CA ARG A 10 -45.73 -13.35 -1.80
C ARG A 10 -46.16 -12.03 -1.16
N PHE A 11 -47.39 -11.61 -1.42
CA PHE A 11 -48.02 -10.46 -0.76
C PHE A 11 -48.16 -10.69 0.74
N THR A 12 -47.83 -9.72 1.56
CA THR A 12 -47.70 -9.89 3.02
C THR A 12 -48.99 -9.66 3.79
N GLY A 13 -50.09 -9.21 3.15
CA GLY A 13 -51.38 -8.96 3.79
C GLY A 13 -51.35 -7.99 4.95
N GLY A 14 -50.35 -7.11 5.03
CA GLY A 14 -50.20 -6.12 6.10
C GLY A 14 -49.44 -6.59 7.33
N ARG A 15 -49.11 -7.89 7.48
CA ARG A 15 -48.35 -8.44 8.59
C ARG A 15 -46.95 -8.86 8.10
N TYR A 16 -45.90 -8.13 8.52
CA TYR A 16 -44.53 -8.38 8.11
C TYR A 16 -43.53 -7.87 9.14
N HIS A 17 -42.27 -8.37 9.07
CA HIS A 17 -41.11 -7.84 9.74
C HIS A 17 -40.29 -6.96 8.82
N LEU A 18 -39.80 -5.84 9.32
CA LEU A 18 -38.99 -4.88 8.58
C LEU A 18 -37.53 -4.93 9.04
N TYR A 19 -36.65 -5.41 8.18
CA TYR A 19 -35.23 -5.42 8.43
C TYR A 19 -34.57 -4.17 7.82
N ARG A 20 -33.86 -3.39 8.65
CA ARG A 20 -33.03 -2.27 8.21
C ARG A 20 -31.61 -2.77 8.00
N ARG A 21 -31.01 -2.52 6.84
CA ARG A 21 -29.59 -2.79 6.61
C ARG A 21 -28.75 -1.66 7.19
N LEU A 22 -27.72 -1.99 7.98
CA LEU A 22 -26.67 -1.08 8.38
C LEU A 22 -25.77 -0.81 7.15
N GLY A 23 -25.69 0.44 6.71
CA GLY A 23 -24.73 0.88 5.68
C GLY A 23 -25.21 1.07 4.24
N SER A 24 -26.47 0.80 3.91
CA SER A 24 -27.03 1.12 2.58
C SER A 24 -28.28 1.97 2.70
N ASP A 25 -28.56 2.77 1.66
CA ASP A 25 -29.66 3.73 1.53
C ASP A 25 -30.76 3.63 2.59
N ARG A 26 -30.87 4.64 3.41
CA ARG A 26 -31.69 4.72 4.64
C ARG A 26 -33.21 4.49 4.42
N HIS A 27 -33.66 4.19 3.21
CA HIS A 27 -35.08 4.22 2.84
C HIS A 27 -35.66 2.90 2.31
N LYS A 28 -34.87 1.82 2.17
CA LYS A 28 -35.39 0.52 1.73
C LYS A 28 -35.15 -0.58 2.78
N GLY A 29 -36.07 -0.67 3.76
CA GLY A 29 -36.12 -1.84 4.63
C GLY A 29 -36.55 -3.10 3.87
N LEU A 30 -35.98 -4.26 4.22
CA LEU A 30 -36.39 -5.54 3.65
C LEU A 30 -37.64 -6.05 4.38
N VAL A 31 -38.71 -6.26 3.65
CA VAL A 31 -39.98 -6.79 4.17
C VAL A 31 -39.95 -8.31 4.13
N VAL A 32 -40.24 -8.95 5.26
CA VAL A 32 -40.29 -10.41 5.40
C VAL A 32 -41.63 -10.80 6.02
N CYS A 33 -42.42 -11.67 5.37
CA CYS A 33 -43.71 -12.16 5.89
C CYS A 33 -43.47 -13.04 7.14
N GLN A 34 -44.50 -13.18 8.00
CA GLN A 34 -44.41 -13.96 9.23
C GLN A 34 -43.99 -15.42 9.02
N HIS A 35 -44.43 -16.04 7.90
CA HIS A 35 -44.04 -17.40 7.58
C HIS A 35 -42.55 -17.50 7.30
N CYS A 36 -42.00 -16.65 6.42
CA CYS A 36 -40.56 -16.65 6.13
C CYS A 36 -39.71 -16.24 7.30
N GLU A 37 -40.22 -15.41 8.20
CA GLU A 37 -39.55 -15.05 9.44
C GLU A 37 -39.27 -16.28 10.34
N ARG A 38 -40.21 -17.24 10.35
CA ARG A 38 -40.10 -18.47 11.18
C ARG A 38 -39.34 -19.57 10.45
N GLU A 39 -39.59 -19.77 9.17
CA GLU A 39 -39.19 -20.98 8.43
C GLU A 39 -37.99 -20.78 7.50
N ALA A 40 -37.68 -19.53 7.09
CA ALA A 40 -36.62 -19.32 6.15
C ALA A 40 -35.23 -19.45 6.78
N LYS A 41 -34.28 -20.00 6.01
CA LYS A 41 -32.87 -19.98 6.41
C LYS A 41 -32.41 -18.54 6.63
N ARG A 42 -31.49 -18.34 7.56
CA ARG A 42 -30.94 -17.02 7.88
C ARG A 42 -29.53 -16.87 7.32
N CYS A 43 -29.22 -15.68 6.81
CA CYS A 43 -27.85 -15.33 6.41
C CYS A 43 -26.89 -15.56 7.58
N ALA A 44 -25.81 -16.29 7.34
CA ALA A 44 -24.82 -16.61 8.37
C ALA A 44 -24.15 -15.35 8.98
N ILE A 45 -24.06 -14.26 8.21
CA ILE A 45 -23.44 -13.00 8.65
C ILE A 45 -24.45 -12.05 9.29
N CYS A 46 -25.48 -11.59 8.54
CA CYS A 46 -26.39 -10.55 9.01
C CYS A 46 -27.68 -11.08 9.66
N ARG A 47 -27.89 -12.40 9.68
CA ARG A 47 -29.03 -13.10 10.27
C ARG A 47 -30.39 -12.78 9.66
N ILE A 48 -30.45 -12.02 8.58
CA ILE A 48 -31.70 -11.74 7.85
C ILE A 48 -32.18 -13.00 7.13
N PRO A 49 -33.50 -13.31 7.14
CA PRO A 49 -34.05 -14.42 6.38
C PRO A 49 -33.74 -14.30 4.87
N ILE A 50 -33.32 -15.40 4.26
CA ILE A 50 -32.87 -15.47 2.86
C ILE A 50 -33.71 -16.42 2.04
N SER A 51 -33.91 -16.07 0.76
CA SER A 51 -34.58 -16.95 -0.20
C SER A 51 -33.70 -18.17 -0.53
N PRO A 52 -34.23 -19.40 -0.55
CA PRO A 52 -33.49 -20.58 -0.97
C PRO A 52 -32.90 -20.46 -2.39
N VAL A 53 -33.56 -19.71 -3.26
CA VAL A 53 -33.15 -19.51 -4.65
C VAL A 53 -31.99 -18.54 -4.80
N MET A 54 -31.84 -17.62 -3.82
CA MET A 54 -30.80 -16.55 -3.86
C MET A 54 -29.57 -16.85 -2.99
N SER A 55 -29.50 -18.01 -2.34
CA SER A 55 -28.47 -18.29 -1.32
C SER A 55 -27.79 -19.65 -1.52
N ALA A 56 -27.07 -19.80 -2.62
CA ALA A 56 -26.26 -21.01 -2.84
C ALA A 56 -25.29 -21.31 -1.68
N ASN A 57 -24.86 -20.27 -0.94
CA ASN A 57 -23.81 -20.37 0.09
C ASN A 57 -24.29 -19.99 1.51
N GLY A 58 -25.58 -19.93 1.78
CA GLY A 58 -26.11 -19.54 3.09
C GLY A 58 -25.93 -18.04 3.44
N LEU A 59 -25.60 -17.21 2.47
CA LEU A 59 -25.43 -15.74 2.63
C LEU A 59 -26.49 -14.99 1.80
N CYS A 60 -26.90 -13.83 2.29
CA CYS A 60 -27.68 -12.93 1.44
C CYS A 60 -26.78 -12.27 0.38
N PRO A 61 -27.32 -11.82 -0.78
CA PRO A 61 -26.51 -11.26 -1.86
C PRO A 61 -25.57 -10.12 -1.42
N THR A 62 -26.00 -9.31 -0.47
CA THR A 62 -25.20 -8.19 0.04
C THR A 62 -24.02 -8.67 0.89
N CYS A 63 -24.25 -9.61 1.81
CA CYS A 63 -23.15 -10.19 2.60
C CYS A 63 -22.23 -11.02 1.73
N ASP A 64 -22.79 -11.72 0.74
CA ASP A 64 -22.04 -12.52 -0.22
C ASP A 64 -21.08 -11.67 -1.07
N ALA A 65 -21.53 -10.50 -1.51
CA ALA A 65 -20.69 -9.55 -2.24
C ALA A 65 -19.56 -8.90 -1.38
N GLN A 66 -19.68 -8.97 -0.05
CA GLN A 66 -18.69 -8.44 0.89
C GLN A 66 -17.68 -9.49 1.38
N VAL A 67 -17.89 -10.78 1.07
CA VAL A 67 -16.93 -11.82 1.43
C VAL A 67 -15.65 -11.63 0.65
N PRO A 68 -14.49 -11.48 1.32
CA PRO A 68 -13.23 -11.31 0.62
C PRO A 68 -12.86 -12.56 -0.17
N HIS A 69 -12.20 -12.35 -1.31
CA HIS A 69 -11.60 -13.42 -2.10
C HIS A 69 -10.10 -13.47 -1.82
N CYS A 70 -9.55 -14.67 -1.79
CA CYS A 70 -8.13 -14.86 -1.63
C CYS A 70 -7.39 -14.38 -2.88
N ALA A 71 -6.49 -13.41 -2.72
CA ALA A 71 -5.72 -12.85 -3.84
C ALA A 71 -4.78 -13.89 -4.50
N ALA A 72 -4.46 -14.98 -3.81
CA ALA A 72 -3.58 -16.02 -4.36
C ALA A 72 -4.36 -17.11 -5.12
N CYS A 73 -5.48 -17.62 -4.61
CA CYS A 73 -6.23 -18.72 -5.25
C CYS A 73 -7.57 -18.30 -5.86
N GLY A 74 -7.99 -17.05 -5.70
CA GLY A 74 -9.26 -16.54 -6.21
C GLY A 74 -10.50 -17.03 -5.46
N GLN A 75 -10.37 -17.98 -4.54
CA GLN A 75 -11.51 -18.57 -3.83
C GLN A 75 -12.02 -17.63 -2.73
N ARG A 76 -13.31 -17.74 -2.45
CA ARG A 76 -13.93 -17.05 -1.32
C ARG A 76 -13.34 -17.50 -0.01
N ILE A 77 -13.05 -16.56 0.86
CA ILE A 77 -12.49 -16.85 2.18
C ILE A 77 -13.64 -17.07 3.17
N GLN A 78 -13.78 -18.31 3.61
CA GLN A 78 -14.72 -18.67 4.67
C GLN A 78 -13.96 -18.70 6.01
N GLY A 79 -14.23 -17.74 6.90
CA GLY A 79 -13.60 -17.68 8.21
C GLY A 79 -12.49 -16.65 8.32
N ARG A 80 -11.37 -17.03 8.95
CA ARG A 80 -10.23 -16.13 9.16
C ARG A 80 -9.46 -15.88 7.86
N TYR A 81 -8.94 -14.67 7.75
CA TYR A 81 -8.06 -14.28 6.65
C TYR A 81 -6.94 -13.38 7.16
N ILE A 82 -5.87 -13.33 6.39
CA ILE A 82 -4.77 -12.43 6.61
C ILE A 82 -4.91 -11.28 5.60
N GLN A 83 -4.95 -10.06 6.09
CA GLN A 83 -4.94 -8.87 5.24
C GLN A 83 -3.51 -8.34 5.14
N ASN A 84 -3.06 -8.12 3.94
CA ASN A 84 -1.75 -7.53 3.68
C ASN A 84 -1.84 -6.01 3.84
N GLU A 85 -1.06 -5.45 4.75
CA GLU A 85 -1.04 -4.02 5.05
C GLU A 85 -0.49 -3.17 3.89
N SER A 86 0.40 -3.74 3.06
CA SER A 86 1.04 -3.02 1.95
C SER A 86 0.10 -2.72 0.79
N ASN A 87 -0.90 -3.57 0.53
CA ASN A 87 -1.80 -3.47 -0.62
C ASN A 87 -3.28 -3.73 -0.31
N GLY A 88 -3.61 -4.06 0.93
CA GLY A 88 -4.98 -4.37 1.38
C GLY A 88 -5.53 -5.72 0.88
N ALA A 89 -4.73 -6.54 0.19
CA ALA A 89 -5.16 -7.83 -0.33
C ALA A 89 -5.43 -8.84 0.80
N CYS A 90 -6.49 -9.65 0.63
CA CYS A 90 -6.86 -10.68 1.58
C CYS A 90 -6.36 -12.06 1.10
N TYR A 91 -5.87 -12.87 2.02
CA TYR A 91 -5.38 -14.23 1.76
C TYR A 91 -6.02 -15.22 2.71
N CYS A 92 -6.42 -16.40 2.22
CA CYS A 92 -6.79 -17.52 3.10
C CYS A 92 -5.53 -18.06 3.81
N GLU A 93 -5.69 -18.61 5.00
CA GLU A 93 -4.59 -19.15 5.81
C GLU A 93 -3.75 -20.17 5.04
N THR A 94 -4.38 -21.04 4.26
CA THR A 94 -3.69 -22.05 3.46
C THR A 94 -2.73 -21.43 2.45
N CYS A 95 -3.21 -20.47 1.64
CA CYS A 95 -2.33 -19.81 0.66
C CYS A 95 -1.26 -18.98 1.36
N PHE A 96 -1.64 -18.27 2.41
CA PHE A 96 -0.67 -17.45 3.13
C PHE A 96 0.47 -18.27 3.76
N ASN A 97 0.20 -19.48 4.25
CA ASN A 97 1.22 -20.31 4.92
C ASN A 97 2.03 -21.18 3.98
N HIS A 98 1.50 -21.58 2.81
CA HIS A 98 2.14 -22.57 1.96
C HIS A 98 2.64 -22.04 0.61
N GLN A 99 2.20 -20.85 0.19
CA GLN A 99 2.68 -20.25 -1.06
C GLN A 99 3.95 -19.41 -0.84
N PRO A 100 4.83 -19.30 -1.84
CA PRO A 100 5.94 -18.36 -1.80
C PRO A 100 5.48 -16.95 -1.51
N ARG A 101 6.36 -16.14 -0.92
CA ARG A 101 6.08 -14.72 -0.63
C ARG A 101 6.51 -13.84 -1.79
N CYS A 102 5.67 -12.88 -2.11
CA CYS A 102 6.03 -11.83 -3.04
C CYS A 102 7.12 -10.94 -2.42
N GLY A 103 8.29 -10.87 -3.06
CA GLY A 103 9.41 -10.05 -2.60
C GLY A 103 9.13 -8.55 -2.57
N VAL A 104 7.99 -8.11 -3.15
CA VAL A 104 7.59 -6.69 -3.16
C VAL A 104 6.58 -6.38 -2.06
N CYS A 105 5.43 -7.07 -2.04
CA CYS A 105 4.35 -6.76 -1.10
C CYS A 105 4.27 -7.72 0.10
N GLY A 106 5.07 -8.77 0.15
CA GLY A 106 5.02 -9.79 1.21
C GLY A 106 3.79 -10.71 1.17
N GLY A 107 2.87 -10.52 0.22
CA GLY A 107 1.68 -11.35 0.07
C GLY A 107 2.00 -12.73 -0.50
N ALA A 108 1.06 -13.69 -0.37
CA ALA A 108 1.22 -15.01 -0.96
C ALA A 108 1.16 -14.91 -2.50
N VAL A 109 2.09 -15.60 -3.16
CA VAL A 109 2.15 -15.67 -4.62
C VAL A 109 1.23 -16.80 -5.10
N GLY A 110 0.17 -16.44 -5.81
CA GLY A 110 -0.81 -17.38 -6.37
C GLY A 110 -0.61 -17.63 -7.86
N GLN A 111 -1.70 -18.02 -8.52
CA GLN A 111 -1.72 -18.20 -9.98
C GLN A 111 -1.32 -16.89 -10.67
N GLY A 112 -0.51 -16.97 -11.73
CA GLY A 112 0.03 -15.82 -12.43
C GLY A 112 1.20 -15.13 -11.71
N GLY A 113 1.71 -15.72 -10.62
CA GLY A 113 2.95 -15.28 -10.01
C GLY A 113 4.15 -15.63 -10.89
N TYR A 114 5.21 -14.84 -10.75
CA TYR A 114 6.41 -14.90 -11.58
C TYR A 114 7.66 -14.99 -10.70
N GLN A 115 8.60 -15.88 -11.06
CA GLN A 115 9.91 -15.94 -10.40
C GLN A 115 10.93 -15.16 -11.23
N LEU A 116 11.60 -14.21 -10.59
CA LEU A 116 12.67 -13.43 -11.18
C LEU A 116 13.98 -14.22 -11.22
N HIS A 117 14.94 -13.78 -12.04
CA HIS A 117 16.24 -14.44 -12.18
C HIS A 117 17.09 -14.42 -10.90
N ASP A 118 16.85 -13.46 -10.00
CA ASP A 118 17.49 -13.37 -8.68
C ASP A 118 16.82 -14.22 -7.59
N GLY A 119 15.85 -15.05 -7.98
CA GLY A 119 15.14 -15.98 -7.11
C GLY A 119 13.91 -15.41 -6.41
N ARG A 120 13.69 -14.09 -6.42
CA ARG A 120 12.47 -13.49 -5.84
C ARG A 120 11.22 -13.91 -6.61
N PHE A 121 10.13 -14.12 -5.86
CA PHE A 121 8.81 -14.29 -6.45
C PHE A 121 8.06 -12.95 -6.45
N ILE A 122 7.29 -12.69 -7.50
CA ILE A 122 6.41 -11.53 -7.61
C ILE A 122 4.99 -12.02 -7.87
N CYS A 123 4.01 -11.53 -7.10
CA CYS A 123 2.60 -11.84 -7.35
C CYS A 123 2.10 -11.14 -8.63
N ALA A 124 1.04 -11.66 -9.24
CA ALA A 124 0.47 -11.12 -10.48
C ALA A 124 0.17 -9.62 -10.38
N GLN A 125 -0.38 -9.16 -9.27
CA GLN A 125 -0.70 -7.73 -9.05
C GLN A 125 0.55 -6.84 -9.05
N CYS A 126 1.64 -7.26 -8.39
CA CYS A 126 2.88 -6.50 -8.40
C CYS A 126 3.57 -6.55 -9.77
N HIS A 127 3.46 -7.68 -10.47
CA HIS A 127 4.04 -7.87 -11.79
C HIS A 127 3.38 -7.01 -12.86
N GLU A 128 2.07 -6.78 -12.78
CA GLU A 128 1.28 -6.04 -13.78
C GLU A 128 1.86 -4.66 -14.12
N THR A 129 2.41 -3.96 -13.14
CA THR A 129 2.99 -2.62 -13.30
C THR A 129 4.48 -2.57 -12.98
N ALA A 130 5.13 -3.73 -12.87
CA ALA A 130 6.54 -3.81 -12.53
C ALA A 130 7.44 -3.24 -13.63
N VAL A 131 8.50 -2.58 -13.21
CA VAL A 131 9.50 -1.98 -14.10
C VAL A 131 10.75 -2.85 -14.09
N TYR A 132 11.13 -3.34 -15.28
CA TYR A 132 12.30 -4.21 -15.50
C TYR A 132 13.33 -3.57 -16.41
N ASP A 133 12.94 -2.52 -17.10
CA ASP A 133 13.72 -1.83 -18.13
C ASP A 133 14.39 -0.58 -17.56
N ALA A 134 15.68 -0.41 -17.86
CA ALA A 134 16.48 0.70 -17.36
C ALA A 134 16.11 2.05 -17.99
N GLU A 135 15.64 2.06 -19.24
CA GLU A 135 15.20 3.29 -19.93
C GLU A 135 13.93 3.81 -19.25
N LYS A 136 12.93 2.93 -19.06
CA LYS A 136 11.71 3.26 -18.32
C LYS A 136 11.98 3.72 -16.89
N ALA A 137 12.92 3.08 -16.20
CA ALA A 137 13.33 3.50 -14.86
C ALA A 137 13.98 4.90 -14.90
N GLY A 138 14.79 5.19 -15.94
CA GLY A 138 15.38 6.49 -16.18
C GLY A 138 14.34 7.59 -16.38
N ASP A 139 13.31 7.34 -17.18
CA ASP A 139 12.19 8.27 -17.39
C ASP A 139 11.46 8.59 -16.09
N LEU A 140 11.18 7.57 -15.28
CA LEU A 140 10.54 7.76 -13.96
C LEU A 140 11.43 8.58 -13.01
N TYR A 141 12.73 8.34 -13.05
CA TYR A 141 13.68 9.10 -12.24
C TYR A 141 13.76 10.57 -12.67
N ALA A 142 13.77 10.84 -13.97
CA ALA A 142 13.70 12.20 -14.51
C ALA A 142 12.43 12.92 -14.05
N GLN A 143 11.27 12.24 -14.10
CA GLN A 143 10.02 12.78 -13.61
C GLN A 143 10.06 13.08 -12.09
N VAL A 144 10.64 12.19 -11.29
CA VAL A 144 10.84 12.42 -9.86
C VAL A 144 11.73 13.66 -9.64
N ALA A 145 12.87 13.74 -10.32
CA ALA A 145 13.79 14.86 -10.19
C ALA A 145 13.14 16.20 -10.56
N GLU A 146 12.31 16.22 -11.61
CA GLU A 146 11.55 17.40 -12.03
C GLU A 146 10.55 17.85 -10.94
N ILE A 147 9.77 16.91 -10.36
CA ILE A 147 8.82 17.23 -9.28
C ILE A 147 9.56 17.74 -8.05
N MET A 148 10.66 17.10 -7.67
CA MET A 148 11.49 17.50 -6.52
C MET A 148 12.05 18.92 -6.69
N ASP A 149 12.56 19.26 -7.88
CA ASP A 149 13.09 20.60 -8.17
C ASP A 149 11.97 21.65 -8.25
N GLN A 150 10.94 21.42 -9.08
CA GLN A 150 9.94 22.43 -9.41
C GLN A 150 8.89 22.63 -8.30
N GLN A 151 8.47 21.58 -7.62
CA GLN A 151 7.39 21.68 -6.63
C GLN A 151 7.88 21.77 -5.19
N LEU A 152 9.04 21.15 -4.89
CA LEU A 152 9.59 21.14 -3.53
C LEU A 152 10.84 22.03 -3.39
N GLY A 153 11.39 22.54 -4.48
CA GLY A 153 12.63 23.34 -4.44
C GLY A 153 13.85 22.53 -4.00
N MET A 154 13.80 21.20 -4.14
CA MET A 154 14.86 20.28 -3.74
C MET A 154 15.86 20.03 -4.87
N ARG A 155 16.42 21.09 -5.40
CA ARG A 155 17.41 21.01 -6.46
C ARG A 155 18.74 20.44 -5.96
N LEU A 156 19.32 19.50 -6.70
CA LEU A 156 20.64 18.95 -6.45
C LEU A 156 21.70 19.65 -7.32
N ASN A 157 22.88 19.90 -6.74
CA ASN A 157 24.02 20.42 -7.51
C ASN A 157 24.57 19.36 -8.48
N LEU A 158 24.50 18.09 -8.08
CA LEU A 158 24.86 16.95 -8.91
C LEU A 158 23.80 15.87 -8.78
N LEU A 159 23.05 15.67 -9.86
CA LEU A 159 22.06 14.59 -9.93
C LEU A 159 22.78 13.23 -9.87
N PRO A 160 22.46 12.36 -8.86
CA PRO A 160 23.04 11.03 -8.78
C PRO A 160 22.70 10.18 -10.01
N ALA A 161 23.63 9.33 -10.44
CA ALA A 161 23.34 8.35 -11.48
C ALA A 161 22.32 7.33 -10.96
N LEU A 162 21.38 6.91 -11.82
CA LEU A 162 20.45 5.82 -11.48
C LEU A 162 21.06 4.48 -11.86
N GLY A 163 21.00 3.51 -10.93
CA GLY A 163 21.31 2.10 -11.17
C GLY A 163 20.09 1.23 -10.89
N LEU A 164 19.66 0.47 -11.89
CA LEU A 164 18.65 -0.57 -11.71
C LEU A 164 19.36 -1.88 -11.40
N VAL A 165 19.13 -2.48 -10.23
CA VAL A 165 19.88 -3.61 -9.69
C VAL A 165 18.97 -4.76 -9.29
N ASP A 166 19.50 -5.97 -9.25
CA ASP A 166 18.82 -7.13 -8.68
C ASP A 166 19.04 -7.22 -7.15
N ARG A 167 18.34 -8.13 -6.48
CA ARG A 167 18.43 -8.33 -5.03
C ARG A 167 19.87 -8.64 -4.58
N ASN A 168 20.59 -9.46 -5.31
CA ASN A 168 21.96 -9.85 -4.92
C ASN A 168 22.93 -8.67 -5.03
N GLN A 169 22.76 -7.86 -6.07
CA GLN A 169 23.52 -6.62 -6.25
C GLN A 169 23.17 -5.59 -5.16
N MET A 170 21.88 -5.46 -4.80
CA MET A 170 21.45 -4.57 -3.71
C MET A 170 22.08 -4.98 -2.38
N LEU A 171 22.05 -6.26 -2.02
CA LEU A 171 22.67 -6.77 -0.81
C LEU A 171 24.18 -6.50 -0.78
N ALA A 172 24.87 -6.74 -1.90
CA ALA A 172 26.29 -6.43 -2.00
C ALA A 172 26.62 -4.94 -1.89
N LEU A 173 25.72 -4.06 -2.29
CA LEU A 173 25.85 -2.61 -2.11
C LEU A 173 25.60 -2.20 -0.65
N LEU A 174 24.62 -2.79 0.01
CA LEU A 174 24.32 -2.54 1.42
C LEU A 174 25.50 -2.93 2.32
N GLU A 175 26.17 -4.05 2.03
CA GLU A 175 27.38 -4.46 2.75
C GLU A 175 28.55 -3.45 2.64
N GLN A 176 28.59 -2.65 1.57
CA GLN A 176 29.61 -1.63 1.36
C GLN A 176 29.28 -0.29 2.02
N THR A 177 28.06 -0.13 2.50
CA THR A 177 27.62 1.06 3.23
C THR A 177 27.61 0.75 4.72
N GLU A 178 28.14 1.67 5.54
CA GLU A 178 27.98 1.62 7.00
C GLU A 178 26.53 1.99 7.37
N THR A 179 25.54 1.26 6.83
CA THR A 179 24.14 1.43 7.24
C THR A 179 24.01 0.88 8.64
N ASN A 180 23.85 1.77 9.62
CA ASN A 180 23.57 1.40 11.01
C ASN A 180 22.22 0.66 11.05
N GLY A 181 22.27 -0.64 10.89
CA GLY A 181 21.43 -1.77 11.23
C GLY A 181 19.94 -1.61 11.61
N ALA A 182 19.26 -0.58 11.13
CA ALA A 182 17.87 -0.32 11.50
C ALA A 182 16.84 -0.97 10.55
N ASP A 183 17.23 -1.32 9.33
CA ASP A 183 16.31 -1.88 8.33
C ASP A 183 16.58 -3.37 8.10
N ASP A 184 15.51 -4.12 7.98
CA ASP A 184 15.55 -5.49 7.48
C ASP A 184 16.09 -5.46 6.04
N PRO A 185 17.29 -6.01 5.76
CA PRO A 185 17.90 -5.97 4.43
C PRO A 185 16.98 -6.50 3.33
N ASP A 186 16.06 -7.43 3.67
CA ASP A 186 15.10 -8.01 2.74
C ASP A 186 13.97 -7.04 2.34
N ARG A 187 13.90 -5.88 2.98
CA ARG A 187 12.89 -4.84 2.71
C ARG A 187 13.47 -3.54 2.13
N VAL A 188 14.76 -3.50 1.89
CA VAL A 188 15.41 -2.35 1.26
C VAL A 188 15.28 -2.45 -0.26
N PHE A 189 14.52 -1.53 -0.85
CA PHE A 189 14.26 -1.48 -2.29
C PHE A 189 15.07 -0.40 -3.01
N GLY A 190 15.70 0.48 -2.28
CA GLY A 190 16.53 1.57 -2.81
C GLY A 190 17.70 1.88 -1.89
N LEU A 191 18.70 2.54 -2.45
CA LEU A 191 19.88 2.96 -1.73
C LEU A 191 20.49 4.20 -2.38
N PHE A 192 20.60 5.31 -1.63
CA PHE A 192 21.49 6.39 -2.00
C PHE A 192 22.91 6.05 -1.59
N PHE A 193 23.76 5.83 -2.58
CA PHE A 193 25.18 5.49 -2.40
C PHE A 193 26.07 6.70 -2.63
N ARG A 194 26.95 6.98 -1.66
CA ARG A 194 27.97 8.03 -1.79
C ARG A 194 29.33 7.48 -1.36
N ARG A 195 30.30 7.52 -2.27
CA ARG A 195 31.68 7.18 -1.98
C ARG A 195 32.63 8.16 -2.70
N GLY A 196 33.24 9.07 -1.97
CA GLY A 196 34.03 10.14 -2.54
C GLY A 196 33.19 11.05 -3.44
N ARG A 197 33.56 11.12 -4.73
CA ARG A 197 32.82 11.89 -5.75
C ARG A 197 31.70 11.10 -6.43
N LYS A 198 31.68 9.79 -6.27
CA LYS A 198 30.63 8.94 -6.85
C LYS A 198 29.34 9.09 -6.03
N ARG A 199 28.26 9.37 -6.71
CA ARG A 199 26.90 9.42 -6.17
C ARG A 199 25.99 8.66 -7.09
N ALA A 200 25.23 7.73 -6.54
CA ALA A 200 24.24 6.96 -7.28
C ALA A 200 23.04 6.66 -6.41
N ILE A 201 21.89 6.54 -7.04
CA ILE A 201 20.68 5.96 -6.45
C ILE A 201 20.51 4.60 -7.11
N TYR A 202 20.55 3.55 -6.30
CA TYR A 202 20.25 2.20 -6.75
C TYR A 202 18.82 1.85 -6.37
N VAL A 203 18.08 1.24 -7.30
CA VAL A 203 16.71 0.79 -7.07
C VAL A 203 16.57 -0.63 -7.59
N GLU A 204 15.84 -1.47 -6.87
CA GLU A 204 15.60 -2.84 -7.32
C GLU A 204 14.70 -2.86 -8.56
N TYR A 205 15.06 -3.68 -9.56
CA TYR A 205 14.18 -3.95 -10.69
C TYR A 205 12.99 -4.82 -10.27
N GLY A 206 11.93 -4.77 -11.06
CA GLY A 206 10.71 -5.54 -10.78
C GLY A 206 9.80 -4.94 -9.72
N LEU A 207 10.05 -3.70 -9.29
CA LEU A 207 9.12 -2.95 -8.46
C LEU A 207 7.95 -2.40 -9.31
N PRO A 208 6.71 -2.43 -8.79
CA PRO A 208 5.61 -1.67 -9.38
C PRO A 208 5.98 -0.20 -9.58
N GLN A 209 5.59 0.37 -10.70
CA GLN A 209 5.97 1.73 -11.10
C GLN A 209 5.80 2.77 -9.97
N ILE A 210 4.66 2.76 -9.29
CA ILE A 210 4.38 3.75 -8.24
C ILE A 210 5.25 3.53 -6.98
N LEU A 211 5.63 2.28 -6.68
CA LEU A 211 6.57 1.98 -5.61
C LEU A 211 7.99 2.39 -6.00
N MET A 212 8.39 2.15 -7.26
CA MET A 212 9.69 2.59 -7.77
C MET A 212 9.84 4.11 -7.68
N ILE A 213 8.82 4.87 -8.06
CA ILE A 213 8.77 6.33 -7.90
C ILE A 213 8.92 6.74 -6.43
N GLN A 214 8.18 6.10 -5.53
CA GLN A 214 8.29 6.35 -4.08
C GLN A 214 9.72 6.14 -3.58
N VAL A 215 10.33 5.01 -3.94
CA VAL A 215 11.72 4.67 -3.56
C VAL A 215 12.70 5.69 -4.13
N MET A 216 12.60 6.01 -5.43
CA MET A 216 13.46 7.01 -6.07
C MET A 216 13.36 8.38 -5.38
N ALA A 217 12.16 8.82 -5.01
CA ALA A 217 11.95 10.09 -4.34
C ALA A 217 12.55 10.10 -2.92
N HIS A 218 12.44 8.99 -2.20
CA HIS A 218 13.06 8.79 -0.89
C HIS A 218 14.59 8.89 -0.97
N GLU A 219 15.20 8.15 -1.90
CA GLU A 219 16.66 8.16 -2.09
C GLU A 219 17.17 9.51 -2.63
N TYR A 220 16.38 10.17 -3.46
CA TYR A 220 16.67 11.54 -3.91
C TYR A 220 16.71 12.51 -2.72
N ALA A 221 15.77 12.37 -1.77
CA ALA A 221 15.77 13.20 -0.57
C ALA A 221 17.03 12.97 0.28
N HIS A 222 17.53 11.74 0.40
CA HIS A 222 18.82 11.48 1.05
C HIS A 222 20.00 12.13 0.31
N ALA A 223 19.97 12.15 -1.02
CA ALA A 223 20.98 12.87 -1.80
C ALA A 223 20.95 14.39 -1.50
N TRP A 224 19.74 14.96 -1.42
CA TRP A 224 19.54 16.36 -1.07
C TRP A 224 20.00 16.68 0.37
N GLN A 225 19.66 15.83 1.34
CA GLN A 225 20.14 15.94 2.72
C GLN A 225 21.66 15.92 2.80
N GLY A 226 22.29 15.05 2.02
CA GLY A 226 23.76 14.97 1.95
C GLY A 226 24.44 16.24 1.43
N GLU A 227 23.74 17.08 0.66
CA GLU A 227 24.23 18.38 0.17
C GLU A 227 23.87 19.54 1.10
N ASN A 228 22.65 19.51 1.70
CA ASN A 228 22.08 20.67 2.38
C ASN A 228 22.02 20.55 3.90
N CYS A 229 22.14 19.33 4.44
CA CYS A 229 22.04 19.01 5.86
C CYS A 229 23.20 18.09 6.32
N PRO A 230 24.47 18.45 6.09
CA PRO A 230 25.61 17.54 6.30
C PRO A 230 25.82 17.11 7.76
N LEU A 231 25.23 17.84 8.71
CA LEU A 231 25.32 17.54 10.14
C LEU A 231 24.13 16.73 10.66
N LEU A 232 23.12 16.45 9.84
CA LEU A 232 21.95 15.68 10.23
C LEU A 232 22.35 14.26 10.66
N ARG A 233 22.05 13.92 11.93
CA ARG A 233 22.36 12.61 12.54
C ARG A 233 21.13 11.91 13.09
N ASP A 234 20.08 12.67 13.41
CA ASP A 234 18.84 12.10 13.95
C ASP A 234 18.14 11.26 12.87
N PRO A 235 18.04 9.94 13.05
CA PRO A 235 17.40 9.06 12.08
C PRO A 235 15.90 9.34 11.94
N PHE A 236 15.23 9.80 13.00
CA PHE A 236 13.81 10.13 12.93
C PHE A 236 13.54 11.30 11.98
N VAL A 237 14.34 12.35 12.09
CA VAL A 237 14.24 13.52 11.20
C VAL A 237 14.71 13.16 9.80
N ARG A 238 15.80 12.40 9.67
CA ARG A 238 16.37 12.00 8.39
C ARG A 238 15.38 11.18 7.54
N GLU A 239 14.84 10.12 8.12
CA GLU A 239 13.91 9.23 7.43
C GLU A 239 12.53 9.88 7.27
N GLY A 240 12.07 10.61 8.29
CA GLY A 240 10.80 11.34 8.23
C GLY A 240 10.77 12.38 7.12
N PHE A 241 11.86 13.12 6.91
CA PHE A 241 11.99 14.07 5.81
C PHE A 241 12.02 13.36 4.44
N ALA A 242 12.75 12.26 4.31
CA ALA A 242 12.81 11.51 3.07
C ALA A 242 11.44 10.91 2.70
N GLU A 243 10.72 10.38 3.68
CA GLU A 243 9.36 9.85 3.48
C GLU A 243 8.35 10.97 3.19
N TRP A 244 8.52 12.16 3.79
CA TRP A 244 7.71 13.34 3.46
C TRP A 244 7.92 13.77 2.00
N ALA A 245 9.15 13.81 1.52
CA ALA A 245 9.45 14.14 0.13
C ALA A 245 8.83 13.11 -0.83
N ALA A 246 8.96 11.82 -0.54
CA ALA A 246 8.31 10.75 -1.30
C ALA A 246 6.77 10.88 -1.29
N TYR A 247 6.17 11.17 -0.13
CA TYR A 247 4.74 11.45 0.00
C TYR A 247 4.30 12.60 -0.90
N ARG A 248 5.05 13.71 -0.92
CA ARG A 248 4.74 14.88 -1.75
C ARG A 248 4.82 14.56 -3.24
N VAL A 249 5.79 13.77 -3.67
CA VAL A 249 5.88 13.29 -5.06
C VAL A 249 4.66 12.42 -5.42
N LEU A 250 4.27 11.49 -4.55
CA LEU A 250 3.07 10.66 -4.77
C LEU A 250 1.80 11.51 -4.88
N MET A 251 1.66 12.52 -4.03
CA MET A 251 0.52 13.45 -4.08
C MET A 251 0.50 14.27 -5.37
N ALA A 252 1.65 14.75 -5.84
CA ALA A 252 1.80 15.45 -7.11
C ALA A 252 1.38 14.60 -8.32
N LEU A 253 1.62 13.29 -8.25
CA LEU A 253 1.21 12.31 -9.27
C LEU A 253 -0.23 11.80 -9.11
N GLY A 254 -0.99 12.28 -8.12
CA GLY A 254 -2.35 11.83 -7.85
C GLY A 254 -2.43 10.42 -7.24
N ALA A 255 -1.34 9.84 -6.76
CA ALA A 255 -1.27 8.53 -6.14
C ALA A 255 -1.75 8.55 -4.66
N VAL A 256 -2.89 9.19 -4.40
CA VAL A 256 -3.42 9.50 -3.06
C VAL A 256 -3.56 8.25 -2.18
N LYS A 257 -4.03 7.12 -2.75
CA LYS A 257 -4.17 5.87 -1.99
C LYS A 257 -2.82 5.35 -1.49
N LYS A 258 -1.79 5.45 -2.31
CA LYS A 258 -0.44 5.02 -1.93
C LYS A 258 0.17 5.95 -0.89
N ALA A 259 -0.01 7.26 -1.05
CA ALA A 259 0.41 8.25 -0.06
C ALA A 259 -0.25 8.03 1.31
N ALA A 260 -1.56 7.74 1.35
CA ALA A 260 -2.28 7.44 2.59
C ALA A 260 -1.74 6.19 3.31
N LEU A 261 -1.25 5.17 2.58
CA LEU A 261 -0.63 4.00 3.19
C LEU A 261 0.70 4.35 3.90
N LEU A 262 1.45 5.34 3.42
CA LEU A 262 2.66 5.80 4.10
C LEU A 262 2.33 6.44 5.46
N GLU A 263 1.28 7.24 5.54
CA GLU A 263 0.84 7.85 6.80
C GLU A 263 0.38 6.81 7.84
N GLN A 264 -0.11 5.64 7.39
CA GLN A 264 -0.62 4.58 8.27
C GLN A 264 0.47 3.68 8.84
N ARG A 265 1.71 3.76 8.35
CA ARG A 265 2.83 2.97 8.87
C ARG A 265 3.07 3.25 10.35
N ALA A 266 3.29 2.17 11.13
CA ALA A 266 3.54 2.27 12.57
C ALA A 266 5.03 2.42 12.92
N ASP A 267 5.91 2.20 11.94
CA ASP A 267 7.37 2.26 12.09
C ASP A 267 7.92 3.69 12.14
N LEU A 268 9.25 3.80 12.23
CA LEU A 268 10.00 5.07 12.26
C LEU A 268 9.63 5.98 11.08
N TYR A 269 9.51 5.42 9.89
CA TYR A 269 9.22 6.13 8.65
C TYR A 269 7.83 6.79 8.68
N GLY A 270 6.79 6.03 9.05
CA GLY A 270 5.45 6.56 9.16
C GLY A 270 5.28 7.56 10.30
N GLN A 271 5.97 7.35 11.43
CA GLN A 271 5.97 8.31 12.54
C GLN A 271 6.65 9.62 12.14
N GLY A 272 7.83 9.53 11.50
CA GLY A 272 8.55 10.68 10.98
C GLY A 272 7.77 11.45 9.93
N LEU A 273 7.12 10.73 8.98
CA LEU A 273 6.23 11.35 7.99
C LEU A 273 5.11 12.16 8.66
N ARG A 274 4.39 11.57 9.62
CA ARG A 274 3.31 12.28 10.32
C ARG A 274 3.79 13.51 11.06
N PHE A 275 4.99 13.45 11.65
CA PHE A 275 5.63 14.62 12.28
C PHE A 275 5.89 15.72 11.24
N MET A 276 6.51 15.38 10.09
CA MET A 276 6.80 16.37 9.04
C MET A 276 5.52 16.95 8.42
N LEU A 277 4.48 16.16 8.23
CA LEU A 277 3.17 16.62 7.75
C LEU A 277 2.46 17.52 8.78
N ALA A 278 2.61 17.26 10.06
CA ALA A 278 2.08 18.10 11.10
C ALA A 278 2.81 19.46 11.13
N LEU A 279 4.12 19.45 11.06
CA LEU A 279 4.96 20.64 10.98
C LEU A 279 4.62 21.47 9.74
N GLU A 280 4.49 20.84 8.57
CA GLU A 280 4.10 21.52 7.33
C GLU A 280 2.73 22.21 7.44
N ARG A 281 1.74 21.53 8.07
CA ARG A 281 0.40 22.11 8.28
C ARG A 281 0.38 23.29 9.24
N GLN A 282 1.23 23.29 10.24
CA GLN A 282 1.27 24.32 11.29
C GLN A 282 2.10 25.53 10.89
N GLU A 283 3.25 25.30 10.26
CA GLU A 283 4.29 26.31 10.05
C GLU A 283 4.71 26.46 8.58
N GLY A 284 4.15 25.62 7.70
CA GLY A 284 4.45 25.63 6.27
C GLY A 284 5.66 24.78 5.88
N THR A 285 5.84 24.62 4.59
CA THR A 285 6.91 23.78 4.00
C THR A 285 8.32 24.22 4.41
N ALA A 286 8.54 25.55 4.62
CA ALA A 286 9.83 26.08 5.05
C ALA A 286 10.28 25.51 6.40
N ALA A 287 9.36 25.27 7.33
CA ALA A 287 9.67 24.70 8.64
C ALA A 287 10.15 23.24 8.54
N VAL A 288 9.63 22.46 7.59
CA VAL A 288 10.09 21.08 7.31
C VAL A 288 11.56 21.08 6.86
N PHE A 289 11.94 21.99 5.98
CA PHE A 289 13.33 22.16 5.56
C PHE A 289 14.24 22.62 6.70
N GLN A 290 13.74 23.53 7.54
CA GLN A 290 14.47 24.03 8.69
C GLN A 290 14.71 22.92 9.71
N ALA A 291 13.71 22.11 10.05
CA ALA A 291 13.85 20.97 10.94
C ALA A 291 14.95 20.00 10.45
N CYS A 292 15.02 19.77 9.13
CA CYS A 292 16.08 18.94 8.56
C CYS A 292 17.48 19.55 8.71
N ARG A 293 17.62 20.88 8.64
CA ARG A 293 18.91 21.58 8.78
C ARG A 293 19.36 21.69 10.25
N ASP A 294 18.43 21.94 11.16
CA ASP A 294 18.72 22.22 12.58
C ASP A 294 19.01 20.97 13.41
N SER A 295 18.54 19.81 13.00
CA SER A 295 18.72 18.54 13.74
C SER A 295 20.17 18.04 13.81
N GLY A 296 21.13 18.81 13.32
CA GLY A 296 22.57 18.54 13.44
C GLY A 296 23.33 19.45 14.42
N VAL A 297 22.63 20.36 15.08
CA VAL A 297 23.22 21.39 15.98
C VAL A 297 22.80 21.10 17.42
N GLY A 298 23.08 19.90 17.92
CA GLY A 298 22.84 19.50 19.31
C GLY A 298 24.06 18.88 19.93
#